data_49243ef7a5f5b3fcf819d7ad6c0aacdb
#
_entry.id   49243ef7a5f5b3fcf819d7ad6c0aacdb
#
_cell.length_a   1.000
_cell.length_b   1.000
_cell.length_c   1.000
_cell.angle_alpha   90.00
_cell.angle_beta   90.00
_cell.angle_gamma   90.00
#
_symmetry.space_group_name_H-M   'P 1'
#
loop_
_entity.id
_entity.type
_entity.pdbx_description
1 polymer ?
#
loop_
_entity_poly.entity_id
_entity_poly.type
_entity_poly.pdbx_seq_one_letter_code
_entity_poly.pdbx_strand_id
1 'polypeptide(L)'
;MADDVSLLHDLTVENIAESDEELMEKYLEEGSLSLEDLQTGLRKGTVTGELCPVLVCSSLENKGGVAVLEAIQALLPAATERPAFVDAQGQERAPDPEGPVAGFVFKTLADPFSGQLSLVRILSGTISGDVTLKNMRSGENERLGSLLFLTGKTQTPCKEPVGPGAIVAVAKLKNTRTGDSLCDEKQPFALPMPKLPPQLITYALAPKEKGDEDKVFSAIQRLLDEDITLRLARDEENGDILLSGMGQLHIELSVEKAKRRFKVDINLKTPKVPYRETVRGKVQVQGRHKKQSGGRGQFGDCWIEMEGLPRGSGYVFEDAIVGGVIPRQYIPAIDKGIQEAAARGFLAGCQVVDFRVKVYDGSYHTVDSSEMAFKVAGSLAFKKAMESLKPVLLEPIVLLTVSVPDECMGDVIGDLSSRRGKVLGSDSAAGVTEIKAHVPMSEVLRYAPDLRSMTAGQGFFTMEFAHYEEAPQPVADKVIAEHQKAVAGE
;
A
#
# COMPACT_ATOMS: atom_id res chain seq x y z
N MET A 1 52.68 4.76 -20.85
CA MET A 1 51.83 5.98 -20.55
C MET A 1 51.48 6.79 -21.79
N ALA A 2 52.45 7.25 -22.63
CA ALA A 2 52.08 7.95 -23.86
C ALA A 2 51.38 7.04 -24.87
N ASP A 3 51.92 5.84 -25.07
CA ASP A 3 51.33 4.82 -25.96
C ASP A 3 49.92 4.36 -25.50
N ASP A 4 49.70 4.25 -24.19
CA ASP A 4 48.39 3.89 -23.62
C ASP A 4 47.37 4.98 -23.86
N VAL A 5 47.78 6.27 -23.77
CA VAL A 5 46.87 7.42 -24.05
C VAL A 5 46.50 7.46 -25.50
N SER A 6 47.45 7.20 -26.43
CA SER A 6 47.18 7.13 -27.86
C SER A 6 46.17 6.03 -28.19
N LEU A 7 46.39 4.82 -27.63
CA LEU A 7 45.49 3.70 -27.83
C LEU A 7 44.07 3.99 -27.32
N LEU A 8 43.94 4.59 -26.13
CA LEU A 8 42.62 4.96 -25.56
C LEU A 8 41.95 6.06 -26.36
N HIS A 9 42.72 6.99 -26.91
CA HIS A 9 42.18 8.03 -27.81
C HIS A 9 41.62 7.41 -29.08
N ASP A 10 42.37 6.52 -29.73
CA ASP A 10 41.94 5.85 -30.95
C ASP A 10 40.68 5.01 -30.73
N LEU A 11 40.61 4.26 -29.64
CA LEU A 11 39.39 3.54 -29.24
C LEU A 11 38.19 4.47 -28.98
N THR A 12 38.44 5.65 -28.42
CA THR A 12 37.38 6.63 -28.20
C THR A 12 36.86 7.18 -29.52
N VAL A 13 37.74 7.47 -30.48
CA VAL A 13 37.37 7.91 -31.81
C VAL A 13 36.57 6.84 -32.55
N GLU A 14 37.00 5.59 -32.50
CA GLU A 14 36.26 4.46 -33.07
C GLU A 14 34.85 4.32 -32.48
N ASN A 15 34.72 4.32 -31.16
CA ASN A 15 33.42 4.23 -30.49
C ASN A 15 32.49 5.41 -30.86
N ILE A 16 33.03 6.60 -31.06
CA ILE A 16 32.24 7.76 -31.50
C ILE A 16 31.82 7.58 -32.97
N ALA A 17 32.71 7.07 -33.83
CA ALA A 17 32.37 6.80 -35.23
C ALA A 17 31.31 5.74 -35.37
N GLU A 18 31.35 4.66 -34.55
CA GLU A 18 30.36 3.58 -34.55
C GLU A 18 28.95 4.04 -34.14
N SER A 19 28.82 5.15 -33.41
CA SER A 19 27.50 5.66 -32.98
C SER A 19 26.73 6.42 -34.09
N ASP A 20 27.33 6.63 -35.26
CA ASP A 20 26.72 7.38 -36.36
C ASP A 20 27.21 6.87 -37.71
N GLU A 21 26.30 6.51 -38.63
CA GLU A 21 26.64 5.95 -39.95
C GLU A 21 27.47 6.92 -40.79
N GLU A 22 27.17 8.21 -40.75
CA GLU A 22 27.88 9.24 -41.55
C GLU A 22 29.31 9.41 -41.00
N LEU A 23 29.48 9.40 -39.68
CA LEU A 23 30.78 9.49 -39.03
C LEU A 23 31.63 8.25 -39.27
N MET A 24 31.00 7.10 -39.34
CA MET A 24 31.67 5.84 -39.63
C MET A 24 32.20 5.81 -41.08
N GLU A 25 31.38 6.23 -42.05
CA GLU A 25 31.85 6.33 -43.45
C GLU A 25 33.03 7.28 -43.57
N LYS A 26 32.95 8.46 -42.98
CA LYS A 26 34.02 9.46 -42.96
C LYS A 26 35.30 8.93 -42.29
N TYR A 27 35.18 8.23 -41.18
CA TYR A 27 36.31 7.62 -40.48
C TYR A 27 36.98 6.53 -41.32
N LEU A 28 36.21 5.75 -42.05
CA LEU A 28 36.74 4.70 -42.95
C LEU A 28 37.44 5.30 -44.21
N GLU A 29 36.96 6.43 -44.70
CA GLU A 29 37.54 7.08 -45.87
C GLU A 29 38.78 7.91 -45.53
N GLU A 30 38.76 8.71 -44.45
CA GLU A 30 39.80 9.66 -44.08
C GLU A 30 40.78 9.12 -43.03
N GLY A 31 40.44 8.02 -42.34
CA GLY A 31 41.25 7.42 -41.27
C GLY A 31 41.29 8.22 -39.97
N SER A 32 40.51 9.33 -39.88
CA SER A 32 40.42 10.18 -38.71
C SER A 32 39.14 11.03 -38.74
N LEU A 33 38.72 11.55 -37.62
CA LEU A 33 37.60 12.49 -37.49
C LEU A 33 38.12 13.88 -37.04
N SER A 34 37.50 14.93 -37.54
CA SER A 34 37.79 16.30 -37.07
C SER A 34 37.30 16.48 -35.62
N LEU A 35 37.81 17.50 -34.92
CA LEU A 35 37.36 17.81 -33.56
C LEU A 35 35.85 18.14 -33.52
N GLU A 36 35.31 18.77 -34.54
CA GLU A 36 33.90 19.10 -34.68
C GLU A 36 33.05 17.84 -34.86
N ASP A 37 33.51 16.90 -35.73
CA ASP A 37 32.87 15.60 -35.89
C ASP A 37 32.84 14.78 -34.58
N LEU A 38 33.96 14.76 -33.86
CA LEU A 38 34.06 14.09 -32.57
C LEU A 38 33.11 14.68 -31.53
N GLN A 39 33.01 16.02 -31.44
CA GLN A 39 32.10 16.68 -30.51
C GLN A 39 30.63 16.40 -30.87
N THR A 40 30.30 16.43 -32.14
CA THR A 40 28.93 16.17 -32.65
C THR A 40 28.53 14.72 -32.41
N GLY A 41 29.41 13.78 -32.78
CA GLY A 41 29.17 12.35 -32.56
C GLY A 41 29.09 11.97 -31.09
N LEU A 42 29.99 12.47 -30.25
CA LEU A 42 29.95 12.25 -28.81
C LEU A 42 28.65 12.80 -28.19
N ARG A 43 28.20 13.98 -28.60
CA ARG A 43 26.93 14.54 -28.16
C ARG A 43 25.75 13.66 -28.61
N LYS A 44 25.69 13.29 -29.90
CA LYS A 44 24.63 12.48 -30.47
C LYS A 44 24.53 11.13 -29.75
N GLY A 45 25.65 10.40 -29.61
CA GLY A 45 25.69 9.12 -28.90
C GLY A 45 25.38 9.24 -27.40
N THR A 46 25.71 10.36 -26.78
CA THR A 46 25.33 10.65 -25.37
C THR A 46 23.82 10.89 -25.22
N VAL A 47 23.21 11.61 -26.15
CA VAL A 47 21.77 11.92 -26.15
C VAL A 47 20.93 10.68 -26.46
N THR A 48 21.38 9.81 -27.38
CA THR A 48 20.71 8.52 -27.67
C THR A 48 20.93 7.48 -26.56
N GLY A 49 21.96 7.65 -25.74
CA GLY A 49 22.35 6.70 -24.69
C GLY A 49 23.24 5.55 -25.18
N GLU A 50 23.73 5.61 -26.42
CA GLU A 50 24.69 4.66 -26.97
C GLU A 50 26.10 4.86 -26.41
N LEU A 51 26.46 6.11 -26.10
CA LEU A 51 27.73 6.46 -25.47
C LEU A 51 27.52 7.00 -24.05
N CYS A 52 28.41 6.58 -23.15
CA CYS A 52 28.46 7.07 -21.77
C CYS A 52 29.83 7.73 -21.52
N PRO A 53 29.96 9.08 -21.62
CA PRO A 53 31.21 9.77 -21.36
C PRO A 53 31.68 9.62 -19.91
N VAL A 54 32.93 9.23 -19.72
CA VAL A 54 33.59 9.11 -18.41
C VAL A 54 34.61 10.23 -18.25
N LEU A 55 34.47 11.03 -17.20
CA LEU A 55 35.32 12.18 -16.92
C LEU A 55 36.05 11.98 -15.60
N VAL A 56 37.30 12.36 -15.54
CA VAL A 56 38.16 12.25 -14.33
C VAL A 56 38.31 13.62 -13.68
N CYS A 57 38.01 13.72 -12.40
CA CYS A 57 38.22 14.92 -11.61
C CYS A 57 38.65 14.61 -10.17
N SER A 58 39.28 15.58 -9.51
CA SER A 58 39.59 15.56 -8.07
C SER A 58 38.94 16.79 -7.41
N SER A 59 37.90 16.55 -6.63
CA SER A 59 37.22 17.63 -5.88
C SER A 59 38.10 18.20 -4.76
N LEU A 60 38.95 17.37 -4.14
CA LEU A 60 39.90 17.81 -3.09
C LEU A 60 40.94 18.74 -3.62
N GLU A 61 41.49 18.46 -4.80
CA GLU A 61 42.54 19.25 -5.44
C GLU A 61 41.99 20.32 -6.40
N ASN A 62 40.65 20.40 -6.55
CA ASN A 62 40.00 21.29 -7.51
C ASN A 62 40.52 21.17 -8.94
N LYS A 63 40.81 19.92 -9.37
CA LYS A 63 41.29 19.61 -10.72
C LYS A 63 40.14 18.97 -11.54
N GLY A 64 39.98 19.36 -12.80
CA GLY A 64 39.00 18.79 -13.74
C GLY A 64 37.54 19.23 -13.52
N GLY A 65 37.22 20.04 -12.50
CA GLY A 65 35.85 20.48 -12.23
C GLY A 65 35.26 21.34 -13.38
N VAL A 66 36.06 22.18 -14.01
CA VAL A 66 35.62 22.98 -15.16
C VAL A 66 35.29 22.06 -16.34
N ALA A 67 36.14 21.08 -16.63
CA ALA A 67 35.92 20.12 -17.72
C ALA A 67 34.62 19.32 -17.54
N VAL A 68 34.27 18.96 -16.29
CA VAL A 68 32.97 18.31 -15.98
C VAL A 68 31.80 19.25 -16.27
N LEU A 69 31.88 20.53 -15.89
CA LEU A 69 30.83 21.52 -16.17
C LEU A 69 30.66 21.77 -17.66
N GLU A 70 31.78 21.90 -18.39
CA GLU A 70 31.78 22.04 -19.84
C GLU A 70 31.19 20.84 -20.55
N ALA A 71 31.52 19.63 -20.12
CA ALA A 71 30.94 18.40 -20.63
C ALA A 71 29.42 18.29 -20.34
N ILE A 72 28.96 18.69 -19.17
CA ILE A 72 27.53 18.75 -18.84
C ILE A 72 26.81 19.69 -19.82
N GLN A 73 27.38 20.87 -20.06
CA GLN A 73 26.80 21.87 -20.98
C GLN A 73 26.82 21.42 -22.45
N ALA A 74 27.90 20.77 -22.87
CA ALA A 74 28.08 20.37 -24.26
C ALA A 74 27.35 19.06 -24.62
N LEU A 75 27.29 18.10 -23.72
CA LEU A 75 26.85 16.74 -24.05
C LEU A 75 25.43 16.40 -23.58
N LEU A 76 24.91 17.00 -22.49
CA LEU A 76 23.58 16.67 -22.02
C LEU A 76 22.47 17.38 -22.82
N PRO A 77 21.35 16.69 -23.10
CA PRO A 77 20.25 17.28 -23.87
C PRO A 77 19.50 18.34 -23.06
N ALA A 78 19.08 19.40 -23.71
CA ALA A 78 18.08 20.33 -23.18
C ALA A 78 16.72 19.63 -23.08
N ALA A 79 15.83 20.17 -22.25
CA ALA A 79 14.49 19.60 -22.09
C ALA A 79 13.70 19.56 -23.41
N THR A 80 13.94 20.52 -24.27
CA THR A 80 13.30 20.65 -25.60
C THR A 80 13.84 19.66 -26.64
N GLU A 81 14.98 19.06 -26.39
CA GLU A 81 15.62 18.06 -27.29
C GLU A 81 15.19 16.61 -26.94
N ARG A 82 14.38 16.45 -25.90
CA ARG A 82 13.91 15.12 -25.52
C ARG A 82 12.81 14.62 -26.46
N PRO A 83 12.66 13.27 -26.60
CA PRO A 83 11.51 12.70 -27.30
C PRO A 83 10.19 13.18 -26.70
N ALA A 84 9.14 13.16 -27.50
CA ALA A 84 7.79 13.49 -27.06
C ALA A 84 7.36 12.59 -25.86
N PHE A 85 6.63 13.17 -24.93
CA PHE A 85 5.96 12.43 -23.88
C PHE A 85 4.75 11.71 -24.45
N VAL A 86 4.49 10.51 -24.00
CA VAL A 86 3.35 9.68 -24.44
C VAL A 86 2.38 9.49 -23.29
N ASP A 87 1.10 9.76 -23.49
CA ASP A 87 0.06 9.52 -22.51
C ASP A 87 -0.45 8.06 -22.52
N ALA A 88 -1.37 7.74 -21.63
CA ALA A 88 -1.96 6.39 -21.53
C ALA A 88 -2.79 5.99 -22.76
N GLN A 89 -3.18 6.93 -23.61
CA GLN A 89 -3.92 6.72 -24.86
C GLN A 89 -3.00 6.65 -26.09
N GLY A 90 -1.68 6.84 -25.90
CA GLY A 90 -0.71 6.88 -27.02
C GLY A 90 -0.62 8.24 -27.70
N GLN A 91 -1.20 9.30 -27.15
CA GLN A 91 -1.06 10.65 -27.66
C GLN A 91 0.32 11.19 -27.30
N GLU A 92 0.99 11.76 -28.28
CA GLU A 92 2.30 12.38 -28.11
C GLU A 92 2.22 13.86 -27.81
N ARG A 93 3.10 14.34 -26.92
CA ARG A 93 3.28 15.74 -26.56
C ARG A 93 4.76 16.08 -26.60
N ALA A 94 5.17 16.86 -27.60
CA ALA A 94 6.53 17.36 -27.69
C ALA A 94 6.80 18.41 -26.59
N PRO A 95 8.03 18.49 -26.08
CA PRO A 95 8.45 19.52 -25.12
C PRO A 95 8.67 20.86 -25.80
N ASP A 96 7.62 21.41 -26.40
CA ASP A 96 7.63 22.66 -27.16
C ASP A 96 7.24 23.85 -26.27
N PRO A 97 8.08 24.90 -26.14
CA PRO A 97 7.75 26.09 -25.36
C PRO A 97 6.52 26.86 -25.86
N GLU A 98 6.26 26.83 -27.17
CA GLU A 98 5.10 27.50 -27.82
C GLU A 98 3.87 26.56 -27.88
N GLY A 99 4.03 25.31 -27.47
CA GLY A 99 2.98 24.32 -27.47
C GLY A 99 1.97 24.54 -26.36
N PRO A 100 0.92 23.69 -26.33
CA PRO A 100 -0.07 23.71 -25.26
C PRO A 100 0.54 23.31 -23.92
N VAL A 101 0.10 23.99 -22.86
CA VAL A 101 0.65 23.77 -21.53
C VAL A 101 0.31 22.37 -21.00
N ALA A 102 1.34 21.68 -20.55
CA ALA A 102 1.23 20.44 -19.79
C ALA A 102 2.27 20.41 -18.69
N GLY A 103 1.83 20.12 -17.46
CA GLY A 103 2.67 19.97 -16.28
C GLY A 103 2.36 18.67 -15.54
N PHE A 104 3.35 18.07 -14.91
CA PHE A 104 3.22 16.86 -14.11
C PHE A 104 3.61 17.11 -12.66
N VAL A 105 2.73 16.81 -11.75
CA VAL A 105 2.94 16.94 -10.30
C VAL A 105 3.67 15.70 -9.81
N PHE A 106 4.98 15.76 -9.70
CA PHE A 106 5.78 14.60 -9.34
C PHE A 106 5.98 14.45 -7.82
N LYS A 107 5.72 15.51 -7.05
CA LYS A 107 5.84 15.50 -5.58
C LYS A 107 4.97 16.54 -4.93
N THR A 108 4.43 16.19 -3.77
CA THR A 108 3.75 17.11 -2.85
C THR A 108 4.54 17.20 -1.56
N LEU A 109 4.62 18.40 -0.97
CA LEU A 109 5.28 18.67 0.30
C LEU A 109 4.30 19.36 1.24
N ALA A 110 4.26 18.95 2.49
CA ALA A 110 3.54 19.69 3.54
C ALA A 110 4.50 20.72 4.16
N ASP A 111 4.27 21.99 3.87
CA ASP A 111 5.05 23.10 4.41
C ASP A 111 4.31 23.73 5.59
N PRO A 112 4.98 24.03 6.73
CA PRO A 112 4.35 24.59 7.90
C PRO A 112 3.71 25.96 7.69
N PHE A 113 4.21 26.73 6.73
CA PHE A 113 3.80 28.13 6.48
C PHE A 113 2.87 28.24 5.26
N SER A 114 3.24 27.58 4.17
CA SER A 114 2.52 27.63 2.89
C SER A 114 1.43 26.57 2.78
N GLY A 115 1.37 25.62 3.71
CA GLY A 115 0.47 24.45 3.66
C GLY A 115 0.99 23.42 2.66
N GLN A 116 0.13 22.97 1.75
CA GLN A 116 0.51 22.03 0.71
C GLN A 116 1.22 22.76 -0.43
N LEU A 117 2.43 22.29 -0.78
CA LEU A 117 3.21 22.72 -1.95
C LEU A 117 3.26 21.55 -2.96
N SER A 118 2.78 21.78 -4.16
CA SER A 118 2.87 20.83 -5.27
C SER A 118 4.05 21.18 -6.15
N LEU A 119 5.00 20.25 -6.34
CA LEU A 119 6.11 20.39 -7.26
C LEU A 119 5.68 19.91 -8.64
N VAL A 120 5.70 20.83 -9.59
CA VAL A 120 5.24 20.63 -10.96
C VAL A 120 6.43 20.73 -11.91
N ARG A 121 6.65 19.69 -12.70
CA ARG A 121 7.55 19.75 -13.86
C ARG A 121 6.75 20.17 -15.08
N ILE A 122 7.19 21.22 -15.75
CA ILE A 122 6.60 21.66 -17.01
C ILE A 122 7.10 20.73 -18.11
N LEU A 123 6.16 20.14 -18.85
CA LEU A 123 6.45 19.18 -19.91
C LEU A 123 6.40 19.85 -21.28
N SER A 124 5.43 20.74 -21.49
CA SER A 124 5.18 21.47 -22.74
C SER A 124 4.54 22.82 -22.44
N GLY A 125 4.66 23.76 -23.32
CA GLY A 125 4.15 25.12 -23.17
C GLY A 125 4.96 25.96 -22.20
N THR A 126 4.63 27.24 -22.13
CA THR A 126 5.24 28.19 -21.21
C THR A 126 4.18 28.74 -20.28
N ILE A 127 4.48 28.75 -18.97
CA ILE A 127 3.57 29.28 -17.94
C ILE A 127 4.19 30.49 -17.22
N SER A 128 3.33 31.44 -16.89
CA SER A 128 3.59 32.48 -15.90
C SER A 128 2.70 32.29 -14.70
N GLY A 129 2.89 33.05 -13.64
CA GLY A 129 1.95 33.01 -12.50
C GLY A 129 0.52 33.36 -12.93
N ASP A 130 -0.44 32.91 -12.14
CA ASP A 130 -1.88 33.18 -12.28
C ASP A 130 -2.55 32.58 -13.52
N VAL A 131 -2.14 31.36 -13.89
CA VAL A 131 -2.76 30.55 -14.93
C VAL A 131 -3.72 29.52 -14.33
N THR A 132 -4.81 29.23 -15.04
CA THR A 132 -5.75 28.15 -14.67
C THR A 132 -5.55 26.96 -15.58
N LEU A 133 -5.28 25.81 -15.01
CA LEU A 133 -5.10 24.54 -15.72
C LEU A 133 -6.10 23.50 -15.20
N LYS A 134 -6.46 22.56 -16.05
CA LYS A 134 -7.34 21.45 -15.69
C LYS A 134 -6.53 20.30 -15.11
N ASN A 135 -6.94 19.82 -13.95
CA ASN A 135 -6.42 18.59 -13.38
C ASN A 135 -7.10 17.40 -14.06
N MET A 136 -6.31 16.57 -14.73
CA MET A 136 -6.84 15.49 -15.57
C MET A 136 -7.46 14.34 -14.78
N ARG A 137 -7.03 14.13 -13.54
CA ARG A 137 -7.61 13.09 -12.67
C ARG A 137 -8.94 13.54 -12.05
N SER A 138 -8.98 14.73 -11.45
CA SER A 138 -10.19 15.22 -10.76
C SER A 138 -11.20 15.84 -11.70
N GLY A 139 -10.79 16.25 -12.90
CA GLY A 139 -11.61 17.03 -13.84
C GLY A 139 -11.82 18.50 -13.46
N GLU A 140 -11.28 18.92 -12.31
CA GLU A 140 -11.44 20.27 -11.75
C GLU A 140 -10.39 21.24 -12.28
N ASN A 141 -10.77 22.51 -12.33
CA ASN A 141 -9.86 23.59 -12.69
C ASN A 141 -9.07 24.05 -11.47
N GLU A 142 -7.76 24.06 -11.60
CA GLU A 142 -6.81 24.52 -10.59
C GLU A 142 -6.16 25.84 -11.02
N ARG A 143 -6.23 26.82 -10.14
CA ARG A 143 -5.55 28.11 -10.36
C ARG A 143 -4.15 28.03 -9.78
N LEU A 144 -3.16 28.06 -10.66
CA LEU A 144 -1.75 28.18 -10.30
C LEU A 144 -1.46 29.66 -10.02
N GLY A 145 -1.49 30.05 -8.76
CA GLY A 145 -1.18 31.41 -8.34
C GLY A 145 0.28 31.78 -8.58
N SER A 146 1.00 32.24 -7.56
CA SER A 146 2.43 32.51 -7.68
C SER A 146 3.22 31.22 -7.83
N LEU A 147 4.06 31.18 -8.87
CA LEU A 147 5.04 30.10 -9.05
C LEU A 147 6.26 30.39 -8.19
N LEU A 148 6.82 29.35 -7.58
CA LEU A 148 7.97 29.44 -6.69
C LEU A 148 9.09 28.51 -7.14
N PHE A 149 10.33 28.98 -7.06
CA PHE A 149 11.50 28.09 -7.09
C PHE A 149 11.88 27.69 -5.66
N LEU A 150 12.17 26.41 -5.47
CA LEU A 150 12.63 25.88 -4.19
C LEU A 150 14.15 25.61 -4.24
N THR A 151 14.90 26.25 -3.37
CA THR A 151 16.33 25.97 -3.16
C THR A 151 16.55 25.61 -1.69
N GLY A 152 16.60 24.31 -1.43
CA GLY A 152 16.57 23.79 -0.05
C GLY A 152 15.27 24.20 0.66
N LYS A 153 15.38 25.04 1.70
CA LYS A 153 14.23 25.58 2.45
C LYS A 153 13.74 26.94 1.95
N THR A 154 14.47 27.56 1.04
CA THR A 154 14.16 28.92 0.55
C THR A 154 13.17 28.84 -0.60
N GLN A 155 12.11 29.63 -0.50
CA GLN A 155 11.08 29.79 -1.53
C GLN A 155 11.27 31.14 -2.20
N THR A 156 11.60 31.14 -3.49
CA THR A 156 11.83 32.37 -4.28
C THR A 156 10.73 32.50 -5.33
N PRO A 157 9.99 33.63 -5.39
CA PRO A 157 8.99 33.84 -6.43
C PRO A 157 9.61 33.80 -7.82
N CYS A 158 9.00 33.02 -8.71
CA CYS A 158 9.35 33.01 -10.12
C CYS A 158 8.74 34.25 -10.79
N LYS A 159 9.59 35.16 -11.31
CA LYS A 159 9.16 36.41 -11.93
C LYS A 159 9.00 36.31 -13.46
N GLU A 160 9.71 35.40 -14.07
CA GLU A 160 9.73 35.18 -15.50
C GLU A 160 8.89 33.94 -15.88
N PRO A 161 8.35 33.92 -17.10
CA PRO A 161 7.70 32.71 -17.62
C PRO A 161 8.66 31.54 -17.65
N VAL A 162 8.16 30.34 -17.37
CA VAL A 162 8.95 29.11 -17.35
C VAL A 162 8.41 28.09 -18.36
N GLY A 163 9.33 27.49 -19.10
CA GLY A 163 9.05 26.56 -20.18
C GLY A 163 9.36 25.10 -19.81
N PRO A 164 9.39 24.19 -20.81
CA PRO A 164 9.64 22.77 -20.64
C PRO A 164 10.92 22.48 -19.87
N GLY A 165 10.85 21.51 -18.97
CA GLY A 165 11.95 21.12 -18.09
C GLY A 165 12.02 21.87 -16.77
N ALA A 166 11.40 23.06 -16.64
CA ALA A 166 11.36 23.79 -15.39
C ALA A 166 10.60 23.02 -14.31
N ILE A 167 11.11 23.11 -13.08
CA ILE A 167 10.46 22.58 -11.88
C ILE A 167 10.05 23.77 -11.02
N VAL A 168 8.75 23.92 -10.80
CA VAL A 168 8.18 24.97 -9.99
C VAL A 168 7.34 24.40 -8.85
N ALA A 169 7.26 25.14 -7.76
CA ALA A 169 6.34 24.84 -6.67
C ALA A 169 5.11 25.73 -6.76
N VAL A 170 3.94 25.14 -6.54
CA VAL A 170 2.66 25.84 -6.48
C VAL A 170 2.01 25.55 -5.15
N ALA A 171 1.61 26.61 -4.43
CA ALA A 171 0.96 26.48 -3.13
C ALA A 171 -0.57 26.40 -3.27
N LYS A 172 -1.19 25.70 -2.33
CA LYS A 172 -2.66 25.75 -2.09
C LYS A 172 -3.52 25.23 -3.25
N LEU A 173 -3.03 24.29 -4.05
CA LEU A 173 -3.88 23.54 -4.96
C LEU A 173 -4.85 22.68 -4.15
N LYS A 174 -6.13 22.68 -4.52
CA LYS A 174 -7.20 22.09 -3.69
C LYS A 174 -7.38 20.58 -3.91
N ASN A 175 -7.38 20.18 -5.18
CA ASN A 175 -7.73 18.82 -5.61
C ASN A 175 -6.55 18.11 -6.27
N THR A 176 -5.35 18.71 -6.19
CA THR A 176 -4.14 18.22 -6.84
C THR A 176 -3.26 17.46 -5.85
N ARG A 177 -2.77 16.31 -6.28
CA ARG A 177 -1.85 15.44 -5.54
C ARG A 177 -0.73 14.91 -6.44
N THR A 178 0.25 14.27 -5.83
CA THR A 178 1.36 13.63 -6.54
C THR A 178 0.84 12.61 -7.57
N GLY A 179 1.33 12.71 -8.81
CA GLY A 179 0.93 11.89 -9.95
C GLY A 179 -0.11 12.55 -10.86
N ASP A 180 -0.64 13.71 -10.50
CA ASP A 180 -1.62 14.41 -11.33
C ASP A 180 -0.95 15.15 -12.48
N SER A 181 -1.62 15.20 -13.64
CA SER A 181 -1.27 16.05 -14.77
C SER A 181 -2.18 17.26 -14.81
N LEU A 182 -1.57 18.44 -14.98
CA LEU A 182 -2.23 19.75 -15.12
C LEU A 182 -2.03 20.25 -16.54
N CYS A 183 -3.08 20.52 -17.29
CA CYS A 183 -2.95 20.92 -18.69
C CYS A 183 -4.01 21.93 -19.13
N ASP A 184 -3.80 22.47 -20.33
CA ASP A 184 -4.82 23.27 -21.01
C ASP A 184 -6.07 22.42 -21.26
N GLU A 185 -7.25 22.96 -20.91
CA GLU A 185 -8.54 22.27 -21.06
C GLU A 185 -8.84 21.91 -22.52
N LYS A 186 -8.37 22.71 -23.47
CA LYS A 186 -8.62 22.49 -24.90
C LYS A 186 -7.77 21.37 -25.51
N GLN A 187 -6.65 21.08 -24.89
CA GLN A 187 -5.71 20.04 -25.34
C GLN A 187 -5.28 19.17 -24.16
N PRO A 188 -6.20 18.28 -23.71
CA PRO A 188 -5.95 17.43 -22.56
C PRO A 188 -4.77 16.49 -22.80
N PHE A 189 -3.94 16.31 -21.76
CA PHE A 189 -2.80 15.42 -21.77
C PHE A 189 -2.52 14.90 -20.35
N ALA A 190 -2.46 13.61 -20.16
CA ALA A 190 -2.21 13.02 -18.86
C ALA A 190 -1.12 11.95 -18.92
N LEU A 191 0.02 12.21 -18.30
CA LEU A 191 1.05 11.17 -18.15
C LEU A 191 0.52 10.02 -17.29
N PRO A 192 0.82 8.77 -17.66
CA PRO A 192 0.53 7.63 -16.82
C PRO A 192 1.33 7.71 -15.52
N MET A 193 0.70 7.31 -14.42
CA MET A 193 1.39 7.18 -13.16
C MET A 193 2.45 6.08 -13.25
N PRO A 194 3.69 6.33 -12.82
CA PRO A 194 4.69 5.28 -12.78
C PRO A 194 4.25 4.15 -11.85
N LYS A 195 4.62 2.92 -12.20
CA LYS A 195 4.33 1.74 -11.37
C LYS A 195 5.03 1.90 -10.02
N LEU A 196 4.22 1.97 -8.96
CA LEU A 196 4.75 2.10 -7.60
C LEU A 196 5.28 0.75 -7.09
N PRO A 197 6.33 0.77 -6.26
CA PRO A 197 6.78 -0.43 -5.58
C PRO A 197 5.70 -0.95 -4.63
N PRO A 198 5.59 -2.28 -4.44
CA PRO A 198 4.60 -2.87 -3.55
C PRO A 198 4.87 -2.52 -2.08
N GLN A 199 3.80 -2.46 -1.29
CA GLN A 199 3.92 -2.39 0.16
C GLN A 199 4.22 -3.78 0.71
N LEU A 200 5.38 -3.92 1.36
CA LEU A 200 5.90 -5.21 1.83
C LEU A 200 5.67 -5.47 3.33
N ILE A 201 5.34 -4.45 4.09
CA ILE A 201 5.17 -4.57 5.53
C ILE A 201 4.08 -3.64 6.05
N THR A 202 3.34 -4.10 7.05
CA THR A 202 2.29 -3.35 7.71
C THR A 202 2.52 -3.36 9.22
N TYR A 203 2.35 -2.20 9.85
CA TYR A 203 2.34 -2.03 11.30
C TYR A 203 1.02 -1.42 11.75
N ALA A 204 0.57 -1.82 12.94
CA ALA A 204 -0.49 -1.12 13.64
C ALA A 204 0.11 0.08 14.38
N LEU A 205 -0.52 1.24 14.22
CA LEU A 205 -0.13 2.47 14.88
C LEU A 205 -0.91 2.62 16.19
N ALA A 206 -0.20 2.73 17.30
CA ALA A 206 -0.82 3.04 18.58
C ALA A 206 -0.33 4.40 19.07
N PRO A 207 -1.22 5.33 19.42
CA PRO A 207 -0.80 6.56 20.06
C PRO A 207 -0.11 6.24 21.40
N LYS A 208 0.86 7.04 21.80
CA LYS A 208 1.51 6.90 23.09
C LYS A 208 0.58 7.32 24.22
N GLU A 209 -0.24 8.33 23.98
CA GLU A 209 -1.27 8.84 24.90
C GLU A 209 -2.66 8.40 24.42
N LYS A 210 -3.49 7.88 25.35
CA LYS A 210 -4.86 7.48 25.02
C LYS A 210 -5.67 8.71 24.59
N GLY A 211 -6.43 8.60 23.50
CA GLY A 211 -7.28 9.66 22.96
C GLY A 211 -6.65 10.47 21.82
N ASP A 212 -5.40 10.17 21.45
CA ASP A 212 -4.70 10.83 20.34
C ASP A 212 -4.83 10.09 18.99
N GLU A 213 -5.76 9.10 18.88
CA GLU A 213 -5.96 8.29 17.69
C GLU A 213 -6.23 9.15 16.43
N ASP A 214 -7.10 10.14 16.56
CA ASP A 214 -7.44 11.03 15.44
C ASP A 214 -6.29 11.96 15.05
N LYS A 215 -5.46 12.36 16.02
CA LYS A 215 -4.24 13.13 15.74
C LYS A 215 -3.21 12.29 15.00
N VAL A 216 -3.03 11.02 15.42
CA VAL A 216 -2.16 10.06 14.71
C VAL A 216 -2.64 9.88 13.29
N PHE A 217 -3.93 9.60 13.11
CA PHE A 217 -4.52 9.41 11.78
C PHE A 217 -4.29 10.63 10.89
N SER A 218 -4.61 11.83 11.39
CA SER A 218 -4.45 13.08 10.64
C SER A 218 -2.99 13.40 10.31
N ALA A 219 -2.06 13.12 11.23
CA ALA A 219 -0.62 13.35 10.99
C ALA A 219 -0.08 12.42 9.90
N ILE A 220 -0.44 11.15 9.94
CA ILE A 220 -0.02 10.17 8.94
C ILE A 220 -0.68 10.46 7.58
N GLN A 221 -1.97 10.85 7.57
CA GLN A 221 -2.67 11.23 6.33
C GLN A 221 -1.92 12.34 5.57
N ARG A 222 -1.38 13.33 6.28
CA ARG A 222 -0.55 14.39 5.67
C ARG A 222 0.77 13.85 5.10
N LEU A 223 1.33 12.79 5.68
CA LEU A 223 2.53 12.16 5.13
C LEU A 223 2.22 11.34 3.89
N LEU A 224 1.03 10.77 3.77
CA LEU A 224 0.59 10.08 2.55
C LEU A 224 0.49 11.04 1.35
N ASP A 225 0.15 12.31 1.59
CA ASP A 225 0.15 13.33 0.52
C ASP A 225 1.57 13.57 -0.03
N GLU A 226 2.61 13.37 0.80
CA GLU A 226 4.01 13.50 0.40
C GLU A 226 4.61 12.22 -0.17
N ASP A 227 4.15 11.07 0.30
CA ASP A 227 4.69 9.76 -0.02
C ASP A 227 3.58 8.78 -0.42
N ILE A 228 3.35 8.70 -1.71
CA ILE A 228 2.31 7.86 -2.32
C ILE A 228 2.59 6.34 -2.22
N THR A 229 3.76 5.95 -1.75
CA THR A 229 4.13 4.54 -1.52
C THR A 229 3.68 4.03 -0.15
N LEU A 230 3.24 4.94 0.75
CA LEU A 230 2.59 4.61 1.99
C LEU A 230 1.09 4.35 1.79
N ARG A 231 0.53 3.46 2.57
CA ARG A 231 -0.91 3.21 2.64
C ARG A 231 -1.38 3.22 4.08
N LEU A 232 -2.45 3.97 4.33
CA LEU A 232 -3.13 4.02 5.62
C LEU A 232 -4.50 3.35 5.48
N ALA A 233 -4.83 2.46 6.40
CA ALA A 233 -6.13 1.81 6.49
C ALA A 233 -6.57 1.74 7.95
N ARG A 234 -7.87 1.61 8.17
CA ARG A 234 -8.41 1.26 9.49
C ARG A 234 -8.86 -0.20 9.43
N ASP A 235 -8.39 -1.00 10.36
CA ASP A 235 -8.88 -2.36 10.53
C ASP A 235 -10.32 -2.31 11.04
N GLU A 236 -11.27 -2.79 10.27
CA GLU A 236 -12.71 -2.75 10.58
C GLU A 236 -13.06 -3.65 11.77
N GLU A 237 -12.26 -4.68 12.04
CA GLU A 237 -12.51 -5.65 13.12
C GLU A 237 -11.98 -5.15 14.46
N ASN A 238 -10.77 -4.63 14.47
CA ASN A 238 -10.07 -4.25 15.69
C ASN A 238 -10.07 -2.72 15.92
N GLY A 239 -10.42 -1.94 14.91
CA GLY A 239 -10.35 -0.49 14.93
C GLY A 239 -8.92 0.06 14.88
N ASP A 240 -7.91 -0.81 14.71
CA ASP A 240 -6.50 -0.42 14.67
C ASP A 240 -6.21 0.41 13.41
N ILE A 241 -5.32 1.38 13.54
CA ILE A 241 -4.81 2.16 12.40
C ILE A 241 -3.62 1.41 11.82
N LEU A 242 -3.70 0.98 10.58
CA LEU A 242 -2.66 0.21 9.88
C LEU A 242 -1.90 1.10 8.92
N LEU A 243 -0.56 1.11 9.02
CA LEU A 243 0.35 1.77 8.09
C LEU A 243 1.18 0.73 7.35
N SER A 244 1.04 0.73 6.03
CA SER A 244 1.81 -0.16 5.14
C SER A 244 2.83 0.64 4.34
N GLY A 245 3.99 0.04 4.08
CA GLY A 245 5.08 0.67 3.34
C GLY A 245 6.05 -0.34 2.73
N MET A 246 7.05 0.14 2.00
CA MET A 246 8.06 -0.66 1.29
C MET A 246 9.02 -1.45 2.20
N GLY A 247 9.05 -1.13 3.49
CA GLY A 247 9.91 -1.80 4.46
C GLY A 247 9.89 -1.14 5.83
N GLN A 248 10.50 -1.81 6.81
CA GLN A 248 10.52 -1.38 8.21
C GLN A 248 11.09 0.03 8.37
N LEU A 249 12.26 0.30 7.81
CA LEU A 249 12.90 1.62 7.88
C LEU A 249 12.03 2.71 7.27
N HIS A 250 11.31 2.42 6.19
CA HIS A 250 10.38 3.36 5.56
C HIS A 250 9.27 3.79 6.53
N ILE A 251 8.67 2.85 7.24
CA ILE A 251 7.63 3.11 8.23
C ILE A 251 8.20 3.83 9.46
N GLU A 252 9.36 3.40 9.98
CA GLU A 252 10.03 4.03 11.11
C GLU A 252 10.38 5.49 10.82
N LEU A 253 10.93 5.78 9.62
CA LEU A 253 11.20 7.15 9.18
C LEU A 253 9.93 7.99 9.04
N SER A 254 8.83 7.40 8.61
CA SER A 254 7.54 8.07 8.49
C SER A 254 6.97 8.44 9.86
N VAL A 255 7.08 7.54 10.84
CA VAL A 255 6.71 7.80 12.23
C VAL A 255 7.61 8.87 12.86
N GLU A 256 8.92 8.82 12.62
CA GLU A 256 9.86 9.86 13.09
C GLU A 256 9.55 11.23 12.46
N LYS A 257 9.19 11.27 11.17
CA LYS A 257 8.71 12.51 10.52
C LYS A 257 7.42 13.03 11.18
N ALA A 258 6.45 12.15 11.49
CA ALA A 258 5.23 12.51 12.18
C ALA A 258 5.53 13.14 13.55
N LYS A 259 6.39 12.52 14.34
CA LYS A 259 6.84 13.05 15.64
C LYS A 259 7.51 14.40 15.50
N ARG A 260 8.48 14.53 14.61
CA ARG A 260 9.24 15.76 14.42
C ARG A 260 8.38 16.93 13.93
N ARG A 261 7.49 16.69 12.97
CA ARG A 261 6.74 17.74 12.28
C ARG A 261 5.40 18.07 12.93
N PHE A 262 4.68 17.05 13.37
CA PHE A 262 3.33 17.17 13.89
C PHE A 262 3.23 16.98 15.41
N LYS A 263 4.37 16.67 16.07
CA LYS A 263 4.45 16.47 17.54
C LYS A 263 3.55 15.34 18.03
N VAL A 264 3.43 14.28 17.23
CA VAL A 264 2.63 13.10 17.56
C VAL A 264 3.57 11.93 17.83
N ASP A 265 3.53 11.37 19.03
CA ASP A 265 4.29 10.17 19.41
C ASP A 265 3.49 8.91 19.08
N ILE A 266 4.07 8.02 18.27
CA ILE A 266 3.43 6.82 17.74
C ILE A 266 4.29 5.60 18.10
N ASN A 267 3.66 4.57 18.64
CA ASN A 267 4.26 3.26 18.85
C ASN A 267 3.85 2.32 17.70
N LEU A 268 4.84 1.66 17.10
CA LEU A 268 4.61 0.62 16.11
C LEU A 268 4.34 -0.72 16.80
N LYS A 269 3.25 -1.36 16.46
CA LYS A 269 2.89 -2.70 16.92
C LYS A 269 2.72 -3.63 15.72
N THR A 270 2.98 -4.92 15.94
CA THR A 270 2.61 -5.94 14.95
C THR A 270 1.08 -5.95 14.82
N PRO A 271 0.52 -5.94 13.60
CA PRO A 271 -0.92 -6.05 13.40
C PRO A 271 -1.47 -7.31 14.05
N LYS A 272 -2.68 -7.25 14.55
CA LYS A 272 -3.34 -8.45 15.04
C LYS A 272 -3.71 -9.35 13.87
N VAL A 273 -3.54 -10.65 14.07
CA VAL A 273 -4.00 -11.63 13.09
C VAL A 273 -5.52 -11.76 13.22
N PRO A 274 -6.28 -11.65 12.11
CA PRO A 274 -7.74 -11.75 12.15
C PRO A 274 -8.16 -13.23 12.26
N TYR A 275 -8.02 -13.81 13.44
CA TYR A 275 -8.52 -15.14 13.72
C TYR A 275 -10.05 -15.18 13.64
N ARG A 276 -10.62 -16.35 13.36
CA ARG A 276 -12.05 -16.62 13.41
C ARG A 276 -12.31 -17.82 14.32
N GLU A 277 -13.56 -17.99 14.70
CA GLU A 277 -14.01 -19.18 15.40
C GLU A 277 -15.07 -19.90 14.57
N THR A 278 -15.19 -21.20 14.76
CA THR A 278 -16.24 -21.99 14.14
C THR A 278 -16.58 -23.18 15.02
N VAL A 279 -17.62 -23.94 14.66
CA VAL A 279 -18.07 -25.08 15.41
C VAL A 279 -18.08 -26.34 14.57
N ARG A 280 -17.95 -27.50 15.25
CA ARG A 280 -18.12 -28.81 14.64
C ARG A 280 -19.32 -29.53 15.26
N GLY A 281 -20.08 -30.22 14.40
CA GLY A 281 -21.22 -31.01 14.83
C GLY A 281 -22.50 -30.21 14.88
N LYS A 282 -23.48 -30.77 15.58
CA LYS A 282 -24.86 -30.29 15.66
C LYS A 282 -25.39 -30.44 17.08
N VAL A 283 -26.13 -29.45 17.57
CA VAL A 283 -26.72 -29.44 18.91
C VAL A 283 -28.06 -28.74 18.91
N GLN A 284 -28.93 -29.17 19.81
CA GLN A 284 -30.19 -28.51 20.12
C GLN A 284 -30.16 -27.99 21.55
N VAL A 285 -30.43 -26.71 21.76
CA VAL A 285 -30.35 -26.06 23.06
C VAL A 285 -31.48 -25.07 23.27
N GLN A 286 -31.80 -24.81 24.52
CA GLN A 286 -32.76 -23.81 24.97
C GLN A 286 -32.05 -22.57 25.51
N GLY A 287 -32.40 -21.38 24.98
CA GLY A 287 -32.06 -20.12 25.57
C GLY A 287 -33.25 -19.50 26.27
N ARG A 288 -33.19 -19.35 27.59
CA ARG A 288 -34.28 -18.79 28.37
C ARG A 288 -33.81 -17.61 29.19
N HIS A 289 -34.45 -16.47 28.96
CA HIS A 289 -34.29 -15.28 29.78
C HIS A 289 -35.56 -15.02 30.58
N LYS A 290 -35.42 -15.13 31.92
CA LYS A 290 -36.50 -14.77 32.86
C LYS A 290 -35.93 -13.90 33.96
N LYS A 291 -36.38 -12.66 34.05
CA LYS A 291 -35.98 -11.75 35.10
C LYS A 291 -37.22 -11.04 35.67
N GLN A 292 -37.36 -11.09 36.97
CA GLN A 292 -38.46 -10.49 37.71
C GLN A 292 -37.85 -9.60 38.80
N SER A 293 -37.90 -8.26 38.60
CA SER A 293 -37.37 -7.30 39.55
C SER A 293 -38.41 -6.19 39.73
N GLY A 294 -39.36 -6.39 40.65
CA GLY A 294 -40.36 -5.39 41.08
C GLY A 294 -40.94 -4.53 39.94
N GLY A 295 -42.04 -4.95 39.33
CA GLY A 295 -42.65 -4.30 38.17
C GLY A 295 -42.84 -5.23 36.98
N ARG A 296 -42.83 -4.72 35.75
CA ARG A 296 -42.98 -5.51 34.50
C ARG A 296 -41.75 -6.46 34.39
N GLY A 297 -42.00 -7.78 34.32
CA GLY A 297 -40.97 -8.78 34.15
C GLY A 297 -40.36 -8.78 32.73
N GLN A 298 -39.29 -9.56 32.55
CA GLN A 298 -38.70 -9.84 31.23
C GLN A 298 -38.77 -11.36 31.00
N PHE A 299 -39.34 -11.76 29.86
CA PHE A 299 -39.45 -13.16 29.48
C PHE A 299 -39.16 -13.35 27.99
N GLY A 300 -38.22 -14.23 27.68
CA GLY A 300 -37.92 -14.72 26.34
C GLY A 300 -37.44 -16.14 26.40
N ASP A 301 -37.95 -17.01 25.57
CA ASP A 301 -37.65 -18.43 25.57
C ASP A 301 -37.64 -18.96 24.14
N CYS A 302 -36.52 -19.49 23.69
CA CYS A 302 -36.34 -20.02 22.33
C CYS A 302 -35.51 -21.30 22.35
N TRP A 303 -35.88 -22.24 21.50
CA TRP A 303 -35.11 -23.44 21.21
C TRP A 303 -34.46 -23.27 19.85
N ILE A 304 -33.14 -23.50 19.82
CA ILE A 304 -32.36 -23.45 18.59
C ILE A 304 -31.66 -24.78 18.32
N GLU A 305 -31.54 -25.08 17.04
CA GLU A 305 -30.65 -26.11 16.53
C GLU A 305 -29.48 -25.39 15.85
N MET A 306 -28.27 -25.62 16.30
CA MET A 306 -27.04 -25.03 15.74
C MET A 306 -26.15 -26.13 15.18
N GLU A 307 -25.65 -25.92 13.97
CA GLU A 307 -24.72 -26.84 13.31
C GLU A 307 -23.62 -26.08 12.53
N GLY A 308 -22.43 -26.70 12.43
CA GLY A 308 -21.34 -26.21 11.63
C GLY A 308 -21.58 -26.42 10.15
N LEU A 309 -21.18 -25.42 9.34
CA LEU A 309 -21.25 -25.44 7.87
C LEU A 309 -19.85 -25.59 7.24
N PRO A 310 -19.76 -25.91 5.94
CA PRO A 310 -18.50 -25.87 5.20
C PRO A 310 -17.86 -24.49 5.25
N ARG A 311 -16.51 -24.42 5.10
CA ARG A 311 -15.75 -23.17 5.15
C ARG A 311 -16.20 -22.19 4.06
N GLY A 312 -16.35 -20.93 4.46
CA GLY A 312 -16.81 -19.86 3.56
C GLY A 312 -18.32 -19.76 3.42
N SER A 313 -19.10 -20.57 4.15
CA SER A 313 -20.56 -20.50 4.12
C SER A 313 -21.14 -19.33 4.94
N GLY A 314 -20.35 -18.73 5.82
CA GLY A 314 -20.77 -17.62 6.67
C GLY A 314 -21.82 -18.02 7.71
N TYR A 315 -22.80 -17.13 7.93
CA TYR A 315 -23.90 -17.33 8.88
C TYR A 315 -25.23 -17.52 8.16
N VAL A 316 -25.98 -18.53 8.56
CA VAL A 316 -27.32 -18.83 8.02
C VAL A 316 -28.33 -18.92 9.16
N PHE A 317 -29.40 -18.14 9.09
CA PHE A 317 -30.51 -18.20 10.03
C PHE A 317 -31.74 -18.78 9.36
N GLU A 318 -32.42 -19.72 10.03
CA GLU A 318 -33.63 -20.40 9.54
C GLU A 318 -34.75 -20.29 10.58
N ASP A 319 -35.86 -19.72 10.16
CA ASP A 319 -37.11 -19.71 10.96
C ASP A 319 -37.95 -20.95 10.64
N ALA A 320 -38.08 -21.84 11.61
CA ALA A 320 -38.89 -23.05 11.53
C ALA A 320 -39.97 -23.11 12.63
N ILE A 321 -40.39 -21.93 13.12
CA ILE A 321 -41.46 -21.86 14.13
C ILE A 321 -42.79 -22.23 13.50
N VAL A 322 -43.49 -23.20 14.16
CA VAL A 322 -44.82 -23.65 13.78
C VAL A 322 -45.79 -23.32 14.89
N GLY A 323 -47.06 -23.01 14.54
CA GLY A 323 -48.12 -22.79 15.52
C GLY A 323 -48.09 -21.48 16.31
N GLY A 324 -47.14 -20.56 15.98
CA GLY A 324 -47.09 -19.23 16.60
C GLY A 324 -46.61 -19.24 18.06
N VAL A 325 -45.88 -20.28 18.48
CA VAL A 325 -45.28 -20.40 19.85
C VAL A 325 -44.36 -19.24 20.21
N ILE A 326 -43.74 -18.61 19.18
CA ILE A 326 -43.09 -17.32 19.29
C ILE A 326 -43.75 -16.39 18.29
N PRO A 327 -44.26 -15.20 18.71
CA PRO A 327 -44.80 -14.19 17.77
C PRO A 327 -43.71 -13.75 16.75
N ARG A 328 -44.10 -13.67 15.47
CA ARG A 328 -43.18 -13.36 14.35
C ARG A 328 -42.34 -12.11 14.56
N GLN A 329 -42.86 -11.12 15.26
CA GLN A 329 -42.15 -9.87 15.58
C GLN A 329 -40.90 -10.06 16.43
N TYR A 330 -40.80 -11.17 17.20
CA TYR A 330 -39.65 -11.43 18.07
C TYR A 330 -38.55 -12.28 17.41
N ILE A 331 -38.83 -12.94 16.29
CA ILE A 331 -37.87 -13.79 15.57
C ILE A 331 -36.63 -13.00 15.11
N PRO A 332 -36.77 -11.78 14.51
CA PRO A 332 -35.61 -10.96 14.15
C PRO A 332 -34.77 -10.56 15.36
N ALA A 333 -35.37 -10.43 16.55
CA ALA A 333 -34.62 -10.11 17.76
C ALA A 333 -33.76 -11.29 18.25
N ILE A 334 -34.25 -12.54 18.10
CA ILE A 334 -33.45 -13.74 18.37
C ILE A 334 -32.24 -13.80 17.45
N ASP A 335 -32.46 -13.63 16.14
CA ASP A 335 -31.41 -13.60 15.13
C ASP A 335 -30.34 -12.53 15.46
N LYS A 336 -30.78 -11.31 15.73
CA LYS A 336 -29.87 -10.22 16.13
C LYS A 336 -29.08 -10.55 17.40
N GLY A 337 -29.71 -11.21 18.37
CA GLY A 337 -29.04 -11.65 19.61
C GLY A 337 -27.95 -12.69 19.36
N ILE A 338 -28.17 -13.61 18.40
CA ILE A 338 -27.22 -14.60 17.96
C ILE A 338 -26.05 -13.95 17.20
N GLN A 339 -26.35 -13.08 16.24
CA GLN A 339 -25.33 -12.37 15.45
C GLN A 339 -24.40 -11.54 16.33
N GLU A 340 -24.93 -10.79 17.30
CA GLU A 340 -24.13 -10.01 18.24
C GLU A 340 -23.29 -10.90 19.18
N ALA A 341 -23.78 -12.07 19.54
CA ALA A 341 -23.01 -13.02 20.34
C ALA A 341 -21.90 -13.68 19.50
N ALA A 342 -22.19 -14.03 18.24
CA ALA A 342 -21.22 -14.57 17.29
C ALA A 342 -20.11 -13.56 16.95
N ALA A 343 -20.46 -12.29 16.80
CA ALA A 343 -19.47 -11.23 16.57
C ALA A 343 -18.49 -11.03 17.73
N ARG A 344 -18.94 -11.29 18.98
CA ARG A 344 -18.08 -11.21 20.17
C ARG A 344 -17.16 -12.40 20.35
N GLY A 345 -17.44 -13.52 19.67
CA GLY A 345 -16.70 -14.76 19.84
C GLY A 345 -17.00 -15.52 21.14
N PHE A 346 -16.33 -16.65 21.28
CA PHE A 346 -16.50 -17.53 22.43
C PHE A 346 -15.17 -18.02 23.03
N LEU A 347 -14.20 -18.45 22.19
CA LEU A 347 -12.90 -18.97 22.65
C LEU A 347 -11.88 -17.85 22.90
N ALA A 348 -11.68 -17.01 21.90
CA ALA A 348 -10.65 -15.99 21.85
C ALA A 348 -11.20 -14.60 21.51
N GLY A 349 -12.50 -14.39 21.63
CA GLY A 349 -13.13 -13.13 21.26
C GLY A 349 -13.15 -12.85 19.76
N CYS A 350 -12.97 -13.89 18.93
CA CYS A 350 -12.96 -13.78 17.49
C CYS A 350 -14.35 -14.14 16.92
N GLN A 351 -14.74 -13.45 15.86
CA GLN A 351 -16.05 -13.69 15.25
C GLN A 351 -16.24 -15.16 14.88
N VAL A 352 -17.41 -15.73 15.27
CA VAL A 352 -17.81 -17.08 14.90
C VAL A 352 -18.42 -17.08 13.51
N VAL A 353 -17.94 -17.95 12.63
CA VAL A 353 -18.34 -18.07 11.22
C VAL A 353 -18.67 -19.52 10.85
N ASP A 354 -19.25 -19.71 9.68
CA ASP A 354 -19.55 -21.01 9.08
C ASP A 354 -20.46 -21.89 9.97
N PHE A 355 -21.61 -21.31 10.37
CA PHE A 355 -22.60 -22.03 11.15
C PHE A 355 -24.03 -21.64 10.72
N ARG A 356 -24.95 -22.59 10.93
CA ARG A 356 -26.38 -22.39 10.74
C ARG A 356 -27.10 -22.46 12.08
N VAL A 357 -28.07 -21.59 12.26
CA VAL A 357 -29.00 -21.64 13.39
C VAL A 357 -30.43 -21.74 12.87
N LYS A 358 -31.14 -22.74 13.32
CA LYS A 358 -32.55 -22.95 13.06
C LYS A 358 -33.32 -22.78 14.38
N VAL A 359 -34.22 -21.79 14.42
CA VAL A 359 -35.15 -21.60 15.54
C VAL A 359 -36.40 -22.41 15.26
N TYR A 360 -36.75 -23.36 16.14
CA TYR A 360 -37.85 -24.32 15.86
C TYR A 360 -38.93 -24.38 16.94
N ASP A 361 -38.67 -23.92 18.18
CA ASP A 361 -39.64 -23.90 19.27
C ASP A 361 -39.33 -22.78 20.28
N GLY A 362 -40.27 -22.52 21.19
CA GLY A 362 -40.11 -21.54 22.26
C GLY A 362 -41.43 -21.25 22.97
N SER A 363 -41.39 -20.24 23.82
CA SER A 363 -42.60 -19.73 24.48
C SER A 363 -42.52 -18.25 24.73
N TYR A 364 -43.67 -17.60 24.84
CA TYR A 364 -43.76 -16.18 25.18
C TYR A 364 -44.77 -15.92 26.29
N HIS A 365 -44.63 -14.79 26.96
CA HIS A 365 -45.57 -14.30 27.99
C HIS A 365 -46.24 -13.02 27.48
N THR A 366 -47.57 -12.94 27.53
CA THR A 366 -48.35 -11.85 26.95
C THR A 366 -47.97 -10.45 27.46
N VAL A 367 -47.46 -10.35 28.71
CA VAL A 367 -47.13 -9.07 29.35
C VAL A 367 -45.61 -8.82 29.43
N ASP A 368 -44.83 -9.89 29.72
CA ASP A 368 -43.40 -9.77 30.07
C ASP A 368 -42.46 -9.99 28.87
N SER A 369 -42.97 -10.46 27.73
CA SER A 369 -42.19 -10.67 26.55
C SER A 369 -41.94 -9.35 25.82
N SER A 370 -40.69 -9.17 25.31
CA SER A 370 -40.23 -8.03 24.52
C SER A 370 -39.13 -8.46 23.56
N GLU A 371 -38.87 -7.66 22.54
CA GLU A 371 -37.75 -7.85 21.62
C GLU A 371 -36.42 -8.00 22.36
N MET A 372 -36.18 -7.15 23.38
CA MET A 372 -34.97 -7.22 24.18
C MET A 372 -34.85 -8.55 24.95
N ALA A 373 -35.96 -9.09 25.49
CA ALA A 373 -35.94 -10.35 26.18
C ALA A 373 -35.63 -11.54 25.26
N PHE A 374 -36.16 -11.53 24.04
CA PHE A 374 -35.87 -12.53 23.02
C PHE A 374 -34.46 -12.37 22.43
N LYS A 375 -33.94 -11.14 22.28
CA LYS A 375 -32.56 -10.89 21.92
C LYS A 375 -31.59 -11.52 22.93
N VAL A 376 -31.84 -11.32 24.22
CA VAL A 376 -31.06 -11.95 25.30
C VAL A 376 -31.21 -13.47 25.28
N ALA A 377 -32.42 -13.99 25.07
CA ALA A 377 -32.65 -15.42 24.96
C ALA A 377 -31.86 -16.06 23.81
N GLY A 378 -31.85 -15.42 22.63
CA GLY A 378 -31.03 -15.84 21.50
C GLY A 378 -29.52 -15.86 21.81
N SER A 379 -29.00 -14.83 22.47
CA SER A 379 -27.60 -14.78 22.93
C SER A 379 -27.27 -15.88 23.93
N LEU A 380 -28.18 -16.20 24.86
CA LEU A 380 -28.03 -17.30 25.84
C LEU A 380 -28.06 -18.67 25.16
N ALA A 381 -28.95 -18.84 24.17
CA ALA A 381 -29.03 -20.08 23.38
C ALA A 381 -27.70 -20.30 22.63
N PHE A 382 -27.18 -19.27 21.97
CA PHE A 382 -25.91 -19.34 21.27
C PHE A 382 -24.77 -19.74 22.20
N LYS A 383 -24.63 -19.10 23.36
CA LYS A 383 -23.58 -19.47 24.34
C LYS A 383 -23.65 -20.93 24.76
N LYS A 384 -24.85 -21.43 25.10
CA LYS A 384 -25.03 -22.85 25.46
C LYS A 384 -24.71 -23.78 24.29
N ALA A 385 -25.04 -23.39 23.06
CA ALA A 385 -24.68 -24.15 21.88
C ALA A 385 -23.15 -24.25 21.73
N MET A 386 -22.44 -23.13 21.89
CA MET A 386 -20.98 -23.08 21.85
C MET A 386 -20.33 -23.94 22.93
N GLU A 387 -20.87 -23.96 24.15
CA GLU A 387 -20.40 -24.83 25.24
C GLU A 387 -20.57 -26.33 24.92
N SER A 388 -21.63 -26.68 24.22
CA SER A 388 -21.99 -28.07 23.91
C SER A 388 -21.32 -28.61 22.65
N LEU A 389 -21.03 -27.72 21.70
CA LEU A 389 -20.30 -28.05 20.49
C LEU A 389 -18.79 -28.03 20.76
N LYS A 390 -18.00 -28.43 19.78
CA LYS A 390 -16.54 -28.35 19.84
C LYS A 390 -16.09 -27.12 19.04
N PRO A 391 -16.04 -25.95 19.68
CA PRO A 391 -15.56 -24.77 18.98
C PRO A 391 -14.08 -24.90 18.66
N VAL A 392 -13.68 -24.44 17.48
CA VAL A 392 -12.29 -24.43 16.99
C VAL A 392 -11.90 -23.05 16.50
N LEU A 393 -10.62 -22.70 16.71
CA LEU A 393 -10.05 -21.47 16.21
C LEU A 393 -9.60 -21.67 14.75
N LEU A 394 -9.86 -20.68 13.93
CA LEU A 394 -9.44 -20.62 12.53
C LEU A 394 -8.33 -19.58 12.39
N GLU A 395 -7.24 -19.96 11.72
CA GLU A 395 -6.18 -19.04 11.34
C GLU A 395 -6.30 -18.65 9.86
N PRO A 396 -6.04 -17.38 9.51
CA PRO A 396 -6.01 -16.95 8.11
C PRO A 396 -4.75 -17.48 7.41
N ILE A 397 -4.96 -18.14 6.27
CA ILE A 397 -3.91 -18.57 5.36
C ILE A 397 -3.80 -17.54 4.25
N VAL A 398 -2.57 -17.15 3.94
CA VAL A 398 -2.27 -16.23 2.86
C VAL A 398 -1.56 -16.95 1.71
N LEU A 399 -1.85 -16.53 0.48
CA LEU A 399 -1.05 -16.85 -0.67
C LEU A 399 0.14 -15.89 -0.69
N LEU A 400 1.31 -16.42 -0.41
CA LEU A 400 2.56 -15.70 -0.49
C LEU A 400 3.22 -16.00 -1.84
N THR A 401 3.50 -14.96 -2.62
CA THR A 401 4.26 -15.04 -3.85
C THR A 401 5.60 -14.36 -3.63
N VAL A 402 6.68 -15.13 -3.64
CA VAL A 402 8.05 -14.66 -3.33
C VAL A 402 8.89 -14.72 -4.59
N SER A 403 9.51 -13.59 -4.96
CA SER A 403 10.43 -13.51 -6.11
C SER A 403 11.84 -13.31 -5.63
N VAL A 404 12.75 -14.19 -6.02
CA VAL A 404 14.15 -14.22 -5.57
C VAL A 404 15.09 -14.66 -6.70
N PRO A 405 16.40 -14.33 -6.62
CA PRO A 405 17.39 -14.94 -7.51
C PRO A 405 17.36 -16.46 -7.42
N ASP A 406 17.60 -17.14 -8.54
CA ASP A 406 17.54 -18.62 -8.63
C ASP A 406 18.41 -19.31 -7.57
N GLU A 407 19.56 -18.72 -7.24
CA GLU A 407 20.48 -19.22 -6.20
C GLU A 407 19.89 -19.24 -4.78
N CYS A 408 18.92 -18.39 -4.50
CA CYS A 408 18.26 -18.29 -3.19
C CYS A 408 17.00 -19.16 -3.06
N MET A 409 16.55 -19.83 -4.15
CA MET A 409 15.32 -20.62 -4.19
C MET A 409 15.25 -21.67 -3.09
N GLY A 410 16.34 -22.44 -2.90
CA GLY A 410 16.38 -23.53 -1.93
C GLY A 410 16.22 -23.07 -0.49
N ASP A 411 16.91 -22.01 -0.11
CA ASP A 411 16.87 -21.43 1.24
C ASP A 411 15.49 -20.87 1.55
N VAL A 412 14.86 -20.19 0.58
CA VAL A 412 13.53 -19.61 0.73
C VAL A 412 12.44 -20.70 0.85
N ILE A 413 12.52 -21.76 0.06
CA ILE A 413 11.59 -22.91 0.19
C ILE A 413 11.75 -23.58 1.55
N GLY A 414 12.98 -23.74 2.03
CA GLY A 414 13.27 -24.28 3.37
C GLY A 414 12.70 -23.40 4.48
N ASP A 415 12.89 -22.08 4.40
CA ASP A 415 12.34 -21.12 5.37
C ASP A 415 10.81 -21.11 5.36
N LEU A 416 10.17 -21.05 4.19
CA LEU A 416 8.72 -21.14 4.08
C LEU A 416 8.14 -22.44 4.69
N SER A 417 8.83 -23.56 4.48
CA SER A 417 8.44 -24.84 5.06
C SER A 417 8.56 -24.81 6.61
N SER A 418 9.61 -24.18 7.15
CA SER A 418 9.77 -24.00 8.60
C SER A 418 8.66 -23.14 9.23
N ARG A 419 8.06 -22.23 8.46
CA ARG A 419 6.91 -21.37 8.82
C ARG A 419 5.56 -22.03 8.57
N ARG A 420 5.49 -23.33 8.50
CA ARG A 420 4.27 -24.10 8.23
C ARG A 420 3.70 -23.81 6.82
N GLY A 421 4.54 -23.28 5.92
CA GLY A 421 4.14 -22.97 4.56
C GLY A 421 4.03 -24.21 3.70
N LYS A 422 3.01 -24.24 2.86
CA LYS A 422 2.78 -25.27 1.85
C LYS A 422 3.08 -24.71 0.48
N VAL A 423 4.25 -25.06 -0.06
CA VAL A 423 4.66 -24.62 -1.39
C VAL A 423 3.74 -25.24 -2.44
N LEU A 424 3.20 -24.39 -3.32
CA LEU A 424 2.28 -24.76 -4.39
C LEU A 424 3.02 -25.00 -5.72
N GLY A 425 4.11 -24.27 -5.94
CA GLY A 425 4.92 -24.36 -7.14
C GLY A 425 5.96 -23.24 -7.20
N SER A 426 6.85 -23.36 -8.18
CA SER A 426 7.84 -22.32 -8.48
C SER A 426 8.07 -22.25 -9.99
N ASP A 427 8.21 -21.02 -10.50
CA ASP A 427 8.49 -20.74 -11.91
C ASP A 427 9.77 -19.88 -12.00
N SER A 428 10.75 -20.29 -12.80
CA SER A 428 11.99 -19.56 -13.04
C SER A 428 11.99 -18.95 -14.42
N ALA A 429 12.32 -17.64 -14.49
CA ALA A 429 12.50 -16.92 -15.72
C ALA A 429 13.57 -15.83 -15.57
N ALA A 430 14.48 -15.73 -16.54
CA ALA A 430 15.50 -14.68 -16.61
C ALA A 430 16.36 -14.51 -15.34
N GLY A 431 16.70 -15.61 -14.65
CA GLY A 431 17.54 -15.58 -13.42
C GLY A 431 16.78 -15.24 -12.14
N VAL A 432 15.44 -15.16 -12.21
CA VAL A 432 14.55 -14.91 -11.05
C VAL A 432 13.55 -16.05 -10.93
N THR A 433 13.43 -16.61 -9.74
CA THR A 433 12.42 -17.63 -9.41
C THR A 433 11.27 -17.00 -8.62
N GLU A 434 10.04 -17.24 -9.08
CA GLU A 434 8.81 -16.93 -8.36
C GLU A 434 8.30 -18.18 -7.63
N ILE A 435 8.17 -18.13 -6.32
CA ILE A 435 7.72 -19.21 -5.45
C ILE A 435 6.34 -18.85 -4.91
N LYS A 436 5.36 -19.73 -5.07
CA LYS A 436 4.01 -19.57 -4.51
C LYS A 436 3.79 -20.56 -3.37
N ALA A 437 3.33 -20.05 -2.23
CA ALA A 437 3.06 -20.89 -1.06
C ALA A 437 1.83 -20.40 -0.29
N HIS A 438 1.07 -21.33 0.28
CA HIS A 438 0.09 -21.04 1.30
C HIS A 438 0.79 -21.05 2.68
N VAL A 439 0.72 -19.96 3.41
CA VAL A 439 1.39 -19.80 4.70
C VAL A 439 0.43 -19.18 5.71
N PRO A 440 0.42 -19.62 6.99
CA PRO A 440 -0.34 -18.92 8.02
C PRO A 440 0.12 -17.48 8.17
N MET A 441 -0.82 -16.54 8.18
CA MET A 441 -0.53 -15.12 8.26
C MET A 441 0.34 -14.76 9.47
N SER A 442 0.13 -15.41 10.60
CA SER A 442 0.91 -15.19 11.83
C SER A 442 2.42 -15.41 11.66
N GLU A 443 2.83 -16.32 10.76
CA GLU A 443 4.23 -16.68 10.53
C GLU A 443 4.97 -15.71 9.60
N VAL A 444 4.21 -14.89 8.85
CA VAL A 444 4.78 -14.01 7.80
C VAL A 444 4.59 -12.52 8.05
N LEU A 445 3.99 -12.12 9.16
CA LEU A 445 3.83 -10.69 9.50
C LEU A 445 5.15 -9.92 9.56
N ARG A 446 6.27 -10.60 9.84
CA ARG A 446 7.62 -10.04 9.89
C ARG A 446 8.57 -10.69 8.90
N TYR A 447 8.04 -11.19 7.77
CA TYR A 447 8.83 -11.93 6.80
C TYR A 447 9.84 -11.07 6.02
N ALA A 448 9.55 -9.80 5.79
CA ALA A 448 10.37 -8.92 4.96
C ALA A 448 11.85 -8.80 5.40
N PRO A 449 12.19 -8.62 6.70
CA PRO A 449 13.57 -8.60 7.15
C PRO A 449 14.30 -9.92 6.90
N ASP A 450 13.62 -11.04 7.15
CA ASP A 450 14.21 -12.38 7.02
C ASP A 450 14.50 -12.70 5.56
N LEU A 451 13.53 -12.42 4.66
CA LEU A 451 13.71 -12.58 3.21
C LEU A 451 14.89 -11.73 2.69
N ARG A 452 14.98 -10.46 3.11
CA ARG A 452 16.08 -9.58 2.72
C ARG A 452 17.44 -10.11 3.19
N SER A 453 17.51 -10.67 4.38
CA SER A 453 18.73 -11.28 4.90
C SER A 453 19.16 -12.49 4.07
N MET A 454 18.23 -13.37 3.70
CA MET A 454 18.50 -14.58 2.90
C MET A 454 18.88 -14.26 1.46
N THR A 455 18.40 -13.14 0.90
CA THR A 455 18.58 -12.81 -0.52
C THR A 455 19.46 -11.60 -0.77
N ALA A 456 20.27 -11.18 0.21
CA ALA A 456 21.11 -9.97 0.14
C ALA A 456 20.31 -8.72 -0.32
N GLY A 457 19.04 -8.63 0.05
CA GLY A 457 18.16 -7.51 -0.28
C GLY A 457 17.46 -7.61 -1.64
N GLN A 458 17.70 -8.65 -2.43
CA GLN A 458 17.14 -8.79 -3.78
C GLN A 458 15.74 -9.42 -3.81
N GLY A 459 15.36 -10.14 -2.73
CA GLY A 459 14.05 -10.78 -2.64
C GLY A 459 12.93 -9.79 -2.33
N PHE A 460 11.78 -10.01 -2.93
CA PHE A 460 10.53 -9.34 -2.59
C PHE A 460 9.37 -10.34 -2.58
N PHE A 461 8.26 -9.97 -1.96
CA PHE A 461 7.08 -10.82 -1.92
C PHE A 461 5.80 -9.99 -1.96
N THR A 462 4.72 -10.65 -2.36
CA THR A 462 3.35 -10.16 -2.20
C THR A 462 2.56 -11.15 -1.36
N MET A 463 1.55 -10.66 -0.65
CA MET A 463 0.74 -11.44 0.25
C MET A 463 -0.74 -11.13 0.01
N GLU A 464 -1.52 -12.17 -0.28
CA GLU A 464 -2.96 -12.07 -0.51
C GLU A 464 -3.69 -13.05 0.41
N PHE A 465 -4.85 -12.65 0.95
CA PHE A 465 -5.67 -13.58 1.72
C PHE A 465 -6.16 -14.72 0.81
N ALA A 466 -6.00 -15.95 1.23
CA ALA A 466 -6.45 -17.13 0.50
C ALA A 466 -7.73 -17.73 1.13
N HIS A 467 -7.63 -18.20 2.35
CA HIS A 467 -8.74 -18.86 3.05
C HIS A 467 -8.46 -18.98 4.56
N TYR A 468 -9.41 -19.51 5.29
CA TYR A 468 -9.24 -19.89 6.71
C TYR A 468 -9.02 -21.40 6.86
N GLU A 469 -8.05 -21.81 7.69
CA GLU A 469 -7.83 -23.19 8.11
C GLU A 469 -7.90 -23.31 9.64
N GLU A 470 -8.08 -24.52 10.14
CA GLU A 470 -8.08 -24.75 11.59
C GLU A 470 -6.67 -24.57 12.15
N ALA A 471 -6.55 -23.72 13.16
CA ALA A 471 -5.29 -23.50 13.85
C ALA A 471 -4.85 -24.77 14.58
N PRO A 472 -3.56 -25.17 14.51
CA PRO A 472 -3.03 -26.25 15.34
C PRO A 472 -3.24 -25.96 16.83
N GLN A 473 -3.47 -26.99 17.62
CA GLN A 473 -3.78 -26.85 19.06
C GLN A 473 -2.81 -25.93 19.83
N PRO A 474 -1.47 -26.02 19.65
CA PRO A 474 -0.55 -25.13 20.36
C PRO A 474 -0.73 -23.63 20.00
N VAL A 475 -1.13 -23.34 18.75
CA VAL A 475 -1.40 -21.96 18.30
C VAL A 475 -2.72 -21.49 18.89
N ALA A 476 -3.75 -22.32 18.84
CA ALA A 476 -5.05 -22.00 19.42
C ALA A 476 -4.96 -21.73 20.93
N ASP A 477 -4.26 -22.57 21.67
CA ASP A 477 -4.07 -22.42 23.12
C ASP A 477 -3.36 -21.10 23.47
N LYS A 478 -2.35 -20.72 22.68
CA LYS A 478 -1.64 -19.45 22.85
C LYS A 478 -2.56 -18.25 22.64
N VAL A 479 -3.31 -18.22 21.55
CA VAL A 479 -4.24 -17.13 21.22
C VAL A 479 -5.34 -17.00 22.25
N ILE A 480 -5.91 -18.11 22.72
CA ILE A 480 -6.92 -18.15 23.78
C ILE A 480 -6.36 -17.61 25.09
N ALA A 481 -5.13 -18.02 25.47
CA ALA A 481 -4.48 -17.53 26.69
C ALA A 481 -4.18 -16.02 26.64
N GLU A 482 -3.74 -15.51 25.49
CA GLU A 482 -3.52 -14.07 25.27
C GLU A 482 -4.82 -13.27 25.41
N HIS A 483 -5.92 -13.76 24.84
CA HIS A 483 -7.23 -13.14 25.00
C HIS A 483 -7.70 -13.11 26.44
N GLN A 484 -7.58 -14.23 27.16
CA GLN A 484 -7.97 -14.33 28.58
C GLN A 484 -7.20 -13.33 29.46
N LYS A 485 -5.89 -13.15 29.23
CA LYS A 485 -5.09 -12.13 29.92
C LYS A 485 -5.57 -10.72 29.61
N ALA A 486 -5.85 -10.43 28.34
CA ALA A 486 -6.34 -9.12 27.93
C ALA A 486 -7.70 -8.77 28.57
N VAL A 487 -8.57 -9.76 28.74
CA VAL A 487 -9.89 -9.59 29.41
C VAL A 487 -9.73 -9.45 30.92
N ALA A 488 -8.77 -10.16 31.52
CA ALA A 488 -8.47 -10.07 32.97
C ALA A 488 -7.81 -8.73 33.37
N GLY A 489 -7.34 -7.94 32.41
CA GLY A 489 -6.70 -6.64 32.69
C GLY A 489 -5.21 -6.73 33.04
N GLU A 490 -4.59 -7.86 32.74
CA GLU A 490 -3.13 -8.10 32.92
C GLU A 490 -2.30 -7.71 31.72
#